data_24b527d4ca433b784e7c6fff09aabd7e
#
_entry.id   24b527d4ca433b784e7c6fff09aabd7e
#
_cell.length_a   1.000
_cell.length_b   1.000
_cell.length_c   1.000
_cell.angle_alpha   90.00
_cell.angle_beta   90.00
_cell.angle_gamma   90.00
#
_symmetry.space_group_name_H-M   'P 1'
#
loop_
_entity.id
_entity.type
_entity.pdbx_description
1 polymer ?
#
loop_
_entity_poly.entity_id
_entity_poly.type
_entity_poly.pdbx_seq_one_letter_code
_entity_poly.pdbx_strand_id
1 'polypeptide(L)'
;LKKEMSLEKPFLGGGGESMEIESIKKVYAAYSKVYDVLFKRFFYPRIRNAITSMDIKPGERILDVGVGTGLSFSVFPKHCKVVGIDLSQAMLRQAKKKIDDNGLDNINVLSMDAMSVGFADNTFDKVFLSHVVSVVPNPYRVMEEVKRVCKPDGVVVVVNHFKSKNPIIEVCEKWMNPICKKIGWRSDLSLNEFIRHDGLK
;
A
#
# COMPACT_ATOMS: atom_id res chain seq x y z
N LEU A 1 50.39 -27.48 0.37
CA LEU A 1 49.24 -27.67 -0.54
C LEU A 1 48.54 -26.32 -0.75
N LYS A 2 48.84 -25.70 -1.86
CA LYS A 2 48.14 -24.49 -2.37
C LYS A 2 46.77 -24.93 -2.90
N LYS A 3 45.70 -24.29 -2.47
CA LYS A 3 44.38 -24.40 -3.06
C LYS A 3 44.09 -23.10 -3.75
N GLU A 4 44.04 -23.14 -5.06
CA GLU A 4 43.70 -22.02 -5.92
C GLU A 4 42.27 -21.59 -5.67
N MET A 5 42.07 -20.28 -5.49
CA MET A 5 40.79 -19.63 -5.36
C MET A 5 40.39 -19.17 -6.75
N SER A 6 39.41 -19.87 -7.33
CA SER A 6 38.79 -19.53 -8.59
C SER A 6 37.99 -18.22 -8.42
N LEU A 7 38.39 -17.22 -9.20
CA LEU A 7 37.65 -15.95 -9.35
C LEU A 7 36.43 -16.20 -10.24
N GLU A 8 35.25 -16.25 -9.65
CA GLU A 8 34.01 -16.21 -10.39
C GLU A 8 33.79 -14.80 -10.97
N LYS A 9 33.46 -14.79 -12.26
CA LYS A 9 33.20 -13.58 -13.07
C LYS A 9 31.97 -12.83 -12.55
N PRO A 10 31.93 -11.48 -12.59
CA PRO A 10 30.73 -10.73 -12.24
C PRO A 10 29.64 -10.96 -13.30
N PHE A 11 28.45 -11.33 -12.79
CA PHE A 11 27.23 -11.49 -13.57
C PHE A 11 26.74 -10.13 -14.07
N LEU A 12 27.02 -9.81 -15.34
CA LEU A 12 26.48 -8.67 -16.05
C LEU A 12 25.08 -9.04 -16.56
N GLY A 13 24.05 -8.71 -15.79
CA GLY A 13 22.63 -8.91 -16.12
C GLY A 13 21.76 -7.70 -15.81
N GLY A 14 22.20 -6.50 -16.21
CA GLY A 14 21.49 -5.24 -15.89
C GLY A 14 20.51 -4.73 -16.95
N GLY A 15 20.13 -5.52 -17.96
CA GLY A 15 19.27 -5.08 -19.04
C GLY A 15 17.80 -5.50 -18.95
N GLY A 16 17.49 -6.57 -18.22
CA GLY A 16 16.14 -7.13 -18.13
C GLY A 16 15.24 -6.42 -17.13
N GLU A 17 15.75 -6.11 -15.96
CA GLU A 17 14.97 -5.50 -14.88
C GLU A 17 14.50 -4.08 -15.18
N SER A 18 15.32 -3.28 -15.85
CA SER A 18 14.95 -1.90 -16.21
C SER A 18 13.84 -1.83 -17.27
N MET A 19 13.84 -2.77 -18.25
CA MET A 19 12.78 -2.89 -19.25
C MET A 19 11.47 -3.41 -18.67
N GLU A 20 11.52 -4.27 -17.66
CA GLU A 20 10.34 -4.80 -16.98
C GLU A 20 9.64 -3.73 -16.15
N ILE A 21 10.38 -2.91 -15.42
CA ILE A 21 9.87 -1.77 -14.65
C ILE A 21 9.28 -0.70 -15.57
N GLU A 22 9.89 -0.44 -16.70
CA GLU A 22 9.40 0.58 -17.65
C GLU A 22 8.14 0.13 -18.40
N SER A 23 8.01 -1.16 -18.72
CA SER A 23 6.79 -1.74 -19.27
C SER A 23 5.66 -1.75 -18.27
N ILE A 24 5.93 -2.02 -17.00
CA ILE A 24 4.97 -1.92 -15.90
C ILE A 24 4.47 -0.47 -15.75
N LYS A 25 5.37 0.51 -15.77
CA LYS A 25 5.01 1.94 -15.72
C LYS A 25 4.12 2.38 -16.89
N LYS A 26 4.41 1.89 -18.12
CA LYS A 26 3.60 2.18 -19.32
C LYS A 26 2.22 1.55 -19.25
N VAL A 27 2.11 0.31 -18.75
CA VAL A 27 0.83 -0.37 -18.53
C VAL A 27 0.00 0.39 -17.50
N TYR A 28 0.57 0.79 -16.36
CA TYR A 28 -0.11 1.63 -15.37
C TYR A 28 -0.56 2.99 -15.94
N ALA A 29 0.26 3.62 -16.77
CA ALA A 29 -0.08 4.91 -17.39
C ALA A 29 -1.21 4.79 -18.42
N ALA A 30 -1.23 3.71 -19.21
CA ALA A 30 -2.26 3.49 -20.24
C ALA A 30 -3.61 3.06 -19.65
N TYR A 31 -3.60 2.31 -18.55
CA TYR A 31 -4.82 1.81 -17.90
C TYR A 31 -5.31 2.70 -16.75
N SER A 32 -4.61 3.80 -16.42
CA SER A 32 -4.91 4.62 -15.25
C SER A 32 -6.36 5.13 -15.21
N LYS A 33 -6.93 5.55 -16.32
CA LYS A 33 -8.32 6.07 -16.37
C LYS A 33 -9.37 4.96 -16.23
N VAL A 34 -9.18 3.82 -16.88
CA VAL A 34 -10.09 2.66 -16.78
C VAL A 34 -9.92 1.96 -15.43
N TYR A 35 -8.67 1.87 -14.97
CA TYR A 35 -8.31 1.33 -13.67
C TYR A 35 -8.92 2.16 -12.54
N ASP A 36 -8.85 3.49 -12.60
CA ASP A 36 -9.46 4.38 -11.59
C ASP A 36 -10.99 4.21 -11.50
N VAL A 37 -11.70 4.05 -12.61
CA VAL A 37 -13.16 3.88 -12.61
C VAL A 37 -13.55 2.51 -12.03
N LEU A 38 -12.91 1.43 -12.48
CA LEU A 38 -13.16 0.07 -11.98
C LEU A 38 -12.72 -0.07 -10.52
N PHE A 39 -11.52 0.41 -10.20
CA PHE A 39 -10.96 0.36 -8.86
C PHE A 39 -11.82 1.17 -7.88
N LYS A 40 -12.26 2.37 -8.28
CA LYS A 40 -13.18 3.19 -7.49
C LYS A 40 -14.50 2.48 -7.21
N ARG A 41 -15.09 1.81 -8.21
CA ARG A 41 -16.38 1.11 -8.04
C ARG A 41 -16.30 -0.08 -7.08
N PHE A 42 -15.19 -0.84 -7.10
CA PHE A 42 -15.04 -2.06 -6.29
C PHE A 42 -14.42 -1.81 -4.91
N PHE A 43 -13.47 -0.91 -4.80
CA PHE A 43 -12.70 -0.72 -3.57
C PHE A 43 -13.18 0.46 -2.72
N TYR A 44 -13.73 1.50 -3.33
CA TYR A 44 -14.19 2.68 -2.58
C TYR A 44 -15.21 2.36 -1.47
N PRO A 45 -16.22 1.48 -1.65
CA PRO A 45 -17.15 1.16 -0.56
C PRO A 45 -16.44 0.51 0.64
N ARG A 46 -15.44 -0.34 0.40
CA ARG A 46 -14.65 -0.99 1.47
C ARG A 46 -13.77 0.02 2.20
N ILE A 47 -13.08 0.88 1.46
CA ILE A 47 -12.27 1.98 2.02
C ILE A 47 -13.15 2.88 2.87
N ARG A 48 -14.31 3.29 2.35
CA ARG A 48 -15.27 4.13 3.06
C ARG A 48 -15.72 3.49 4.37
N ASN A 49 -16.18 2.24 4.33
CA ASN A 49 -16.63 1.53 5.53
C ASN A 49 -15.51 1.40 6.56
N ALA A 50 -14.30 1.06 6.12
CA ALA A 50 -13.14 0.92 6.99
C ALA A 50 -12.77 2.26 7.67
N ILE A 51 -12.66 3.35 6.92
CA ILE A 51 -12.36 4.67 7.51
C ILE A 51 -13.48 5.14 8.43
N THR A 52 -14.75 4.92 8.07
CA THR A 52 -15.89 5.27 8.93
C THR A 52 -15.86 4.48 10.24
N SER A 53 -15.46 3.20 10.21
CA SER A 53 -15.36 2.36 11.42
C SER A 53 -14.20 2.75 12.35
N MET A 54 -13.25 3.56 11.88
CA MET A 54 -12.16 4.06 12.72
C MET A 54 -12.62 5.02 13.81
N ASP A 55 -13.82 5.57 13.75
CA ASP A 55 -14.35 6.54 14.71
C ASP A 55 -13.36 7.69 15.00
N ILE A 56 -12.95 8.39 13.92
CA ILE A 56 -11.93 9.42 13.96
C ILE A 56 -12.43 10.64 14.73
N LYS A 57 -11.71 11.02 15.78
CA LYS A 57 -12.06 12.17 16.63
C LYS A 57 -11.44 13.47 16.11
N PRO A 58 -12.00 14.63 16.50
CA PRO A 58 -11.42 15.91 16.17
C PRO A 58 -9.97 16.05 16.66
N GLY A 59 -9.09 16.53 15.77
CA GLY A 59 -7.68 16.76 16.07
C GLY A 59 -6.78 15.53 15.95
N GLU A 60 -7.33 14.31 15.75
CA GLU A 60 -6.51 13.11 15.58
C GLU A 60 -5.62 13.18 14.32
N ARG A 61 -4.44 12.59 14.45
CA ARG A 61 -3.44 12.46 13.38
C ARG A 61 -3.52 11.07 12.78
N ILE A 62 -3.75 11.01 11.49
CA ILE A 62 -3.93 9.76 10.74
C ILE A 62 -2.75 9.59 9.78
N LEU A 63 -2.17 8.40 9.74
CA LEU A 63 -1.25 7.98 8.68
C LEU A 63 -2.01 7.12 7.66
N ASP A 64 -2.00 7.54 6.39
CA ASP A 64 -2.53 6.74 5.28
C ASP A 64 -1.35 6.17 4.49
N VAL A 65 -1.11 4.86 4.63
CA VAL A 65 0.04 4.16 4.05
C VAL A 65 -0.31 3.62 2.67
N GLY A 66 0.51 3.94 1.66
CA GLY A 66 0.26 3.57 0.27
C GLY A 66 -0.93 4.31 -0.32
N VAL A 67 -0.95 5.62 -0.10
CA VAL A 67 -2.08 6.48 -0.45
C VAL A 67 -2.43 6.49 -1.95
N GLY A 68 -1.50 6.09 -2.81
CA GLY A 68 -1.69 6.05 -4.26
C GLY A 68 -2.14 7.38 -4.83
N THR A 69 -3.23 7.38 -5.59
CA THR A 69 -3.86 8.59 -6.17
C THR A 69 -4.81 9.31 -5.18
N GLY A 70 -4.83 8.93 -3.90
CA GLY A 70 -5.68 9.54 -2.88
C GLY A 70 -7.16 9.17 -3.00
N LEU A 71 -7.47 7.88 -3.18
CA LEU A 71 -8.86 7.41 -3.24
C LEU A 71 -9.58 7.54 -1.88
N SER A 72 -8.84 7.44 -0.78
CA SER A 72 -9.28 7.57 0.61
C SER A 72 -9.63 9.01 1.02
N PHE A 73 -9.05 10.02 0.38
CA PHE A 73 -9.07 11.41 0.83
C PHE A 73 -10.46 11.99 1.05
N SER A 74 -11.40 11.68 0.14
CA SER A 74 -12.78 12.18 0.25
C SER A 74 -13.58 11.57 1.41
N VAL A 75 -13.03 10.57 2.08
CA VAL A 75 -13.67 9.87 3.19
C VAL A 75 -13.20 10.40 4.54
N PHE A 76 -11.95 10.86 4.63
CA PHE A 76 -11.43 11.40 5.89
C PHE A 76 -12.18 12.66 6.31
N PRO A 77 -12.58 12.75 7.60
CA PRO A 77 -13.23 13.94 8.12
C PRO A 77 -12.29 15.17 8.07
N LYS A 78 -12.84 16.35 7.83
CA LYS A 78 -12.04 17.59 7.79
C LYS A 78 -11.45 17.99 9.16
N HIS A 79 -11.98 17.45 10.24
CA HIS A 79 -11.55 17.76 11.60
C HIS A 79 -10.32 16.96 12.07
N CYS A 80 -9.81 16.02 11.28
CA CYS A 80 -8.55 15.30 11.55
C CYS A 80 -7.42 15.80 10.65
N LYS A 81 -6.18 15.40 10.96
CA LYS A 81 -4.99 15.69 10.14
C LYS A 81 -4.50 14.38 9.51
N VAL A 82 -4.41 14.35 8.19
CA VAL A 82 -3.97 13.16 7.46
C VAL A 82 -2.60 13.37 6.83
N VAL A 83 -1.70 12.43 7.03
CA VAL A 83 -0.45 12.34 6.29
C VAL A 83 -0.51 11.08 5.43
N GLY A 84 -0.51 11.25 4.12
CA GLY A 84 -0.45 10.14 3.16
C GLY A 84 0.99 9.86 2.74
N ILE A 85 1.40 8.61 2.69
CA ILE A 85 2.72 8.21 2.18
C ILE A 85 2.59 7.23 1.02
N ASP A 86 3.45 7.40 0.01
CA ASP A 86 3.57 6.46 -1.11
C ASP A 86 4.99 6.52 -1.68
N LEU A 87 5.48 5.41 -2.22
CA LEU A 87 6.79 5.34 -2.85
C LEU A 87 6.77 5.94 -4.27
N SER A 88 5.60 5.93 -4.93
CA SER A 88 5.42 6.35 -6.31
C SER A 88 5.20 7.86 -6.44
N GLN A 89 6.20 8.58 -6.90
CA GLN A 89 6.10 10.01 -7.21
C GLN A 89 4.99 10.32 -8.23
N ALA A 90 4.71 9.39 -9.15
CA ALA A 90 3.65 9.56 -10.15
C ALA A 90 2.26 9.53 -9.48
N MET A 91 2.05 8.64 -8.52
CA MET A 91 0.82 8.57 -7.72
C MET A 91 0.67 9.80 -6.84
N LEU A 92 1.74 10.21 -6.15
CA LEU A 92 1.73 11.39 -5.28
C LEU A 92 1.41 12.69 -6.03
N ARG A 93 1.87 12.85 -7.29
CA ARG A 93 1.48 14.00 -8.11
C ARG A 93 -0.03 14.05 -8.36
N GLN A 94 -0.67 12.91 -8.61
CA GLN A 94 -2.13 12.84 -8.78
C GLN A 94 -2.86 13.08 -7.46
N ALA A 95 -2.35 12.50 -6.36
CA ALA A 95 -2.87 12.71 -5.01
C ALA A 95 -2.82 14.20 -4.64
N LYS A 96 -1.67 14.86 -4.87
CA LYS A 96 -1.51 16.29 -4.61
C LYS A 96 -2.47 17.14 -5.46
N LYS A 97 -2.58 16.86 -6.75
CA LYS A 97 -3.57 17.53 -7.60
C LYS A 97 -4.99 17.39 -7.05
N LYS A 98 -5.36 16.21 -6.56
CA LYS A 98 -6.67 15.97 -5.94
C LYS A 98 -6.87 16.78 -4.65
N ILE A 99 -5.82 16.93 -3.82
CA ILE A 99 -5.83 17.79 -2.63
C ILE A 99 -6.12 19.23 -3.05
N ASP A 100 -5.35 19.74 -4.00
CA ASP A 100 -5.45 21.12 -4.46
C ASP A 100 -6.81 21.40 -5.12
N ASP A 101 -7.27 20.51 -6.03
CA ASP A 101 -8.56 20.65 -6.74
C ASP A 101 -9.80 20.62 -5.80
N ASN A 102 -9.72 19.97 -4.65
CA ASN A 102 -10.84 19.78 -3.72
C ASN A 102 -10.69 20.57 -2.40
N GLY A 103 -9.66 21.38 -2.24
CA GLY A 103 -9.42 22.17 -1.02
C GLY A 103 -9.31 21.30 0.24
N LEU A 104 -8.49 20.24 0.19
CA LEU A 104 -8.31 19.31 1.30
C LEU A 104 -7.15 19.74 2.19
N ASP A 105 -7.28 20.87 2.88
CA ASP A 105 -6.23 21.52 3.66
C ASP A 105 -5.74 20.70 4.86
N ASN A 106 -6.52 19.71 5.27
CA ASN A 106 -6.21 18.80 6.36
C ASN A 106 -5.38 17.57 5.93
N ILE A 107 -5.05 17.43 4.64
CA ILE A 107 -4.33 16.29 4.08
C ILE A 107 -3.00 16.74 3.48
N ASN A 108 -1.92 16.07 3.83
CA ASN A 108 -0.60 16.25 3.21
C ASN A 108 -0.07 14.90 2.70
N VAL A 109 0.77 14.93 1.66
CA VAL A 109 1.36 13.71 1.07
C VAL A 109 2.88 13.81 0.97
N LEU A 110 3.56 12.70 1.28
CA LEU A 110 5.02 12.60 1.30
C LEU A 110 5.49 11.35 0.55
N SER A 111 6.63 11.46 -0.12
CA SER A 111 7.31 10.31 -0.70
C SER A 111 8.06 9.56 0.38
N MET A 112 7.68 8.31 0.64
CA MET A 112 8.25 7.53 1.73
C MET A 112 8.04 6.03 1.50
N ASP A 113 9.03 5.22 1.91
CA ASP A 113 8.91 3.76 1.91
C ASP A 113 8.14 3.30 3.16
N ALA A 114 7.09 2.52 2.95
CA ALA A 114 6.30 1.94 4.02
C ALA A 114 7.09 0.95 4.92
N MET A 115 8.20 0.39 4.40
CA MET A 115 9.10 -0.49 5.17
C MET A 115 10.13 0.27 6.02
N SER A 116 10.19 1.61 5.89
CA SER A 116 11.12 2.47 6.65
C SER A 116 10.50 3.85 6.80
N VAL A 117 9.55 3.96 7.71
CA VAL A 117 8.74 5.16 7.90
C VAL A 117 9.51 6.18 8.75
N GLY A 118 9.75 7.37 8.19
CA GLY A 118 10.58 8.43 8.80
C GLY A 118 9.87 9.27 9.87
N PHE A 119 8.90 8.71 10.59
CA PHE A 119 8.24 9.36 11.73
C PHE A 119 8.71 8.76 13.05
N ALA A 120 8.64 9.55 14.12
CA ALA A 120 8.92 9.07 15.48
C ALA A 120 7.89 8.04 15.95
N ASP A 121 8.26 7.24 16.94
CA ASP A 121 7.37 6.31 17.61
C ASP A 121 6.14 7.03 18.17
N ASN A 122 5.00 6.35 18.20
CA ASN A 122 3.77 6.84 18.83
C ASN A 122 3.30 8.21 18.28
N THR A 123 3.46 8.43 16.96
CA THR A 123 3.16 9.73 16.33
C THR A 123 1.68 9.84 15.92
N PHE A 124 1.05 8.75 15.51
CA PHE A 124 -0.29 8.75 14.93
C PHE A 124 -1.31 8.11 15.86
N ASP A 125 -2.48 8.72 15.93
CA ASP A 125 -3.62 8.16 16.66
C ASP A 125 -4.22 6.97 15.92
N LYS A 126 -4.20 7.01 14.59
CA LYS A 126 -4.71 5.95 13.73
C LYS A 126 -3.83 5.76 12.51
N VAL A 127 -3.72 4.52 12.05
CA VAL A 127 -3.02 4.19 10.81
C VAL A 127 -3.95 3.40 9.90
N PHE A 128 -4.04 3.83 8.66
CA PHE A 128 -4.85 3.20 7.63
C PHE A 128 -3.95 2.68 6.52
N LEU A 129 -4.16 1.43 6.11
CA LEU A 129 -3.48 0.80 4.99
C LEU A 129 -4.51 0.23 4.01
N SER A 130 -4.43 0.63 2.75
CA SER A 130 -5.33 0.11 1.73
C SER A 130 -4.56 -0.51 0.57
N HIS A 131 -4.67 -1.83 0.43
CA HIS A 131 -4.04 -2.62 -0.66
C HIS A 131 -2.51 -2.51 -0.74
N VAL A 132 -1.83 -2.21 0.37
CA VAL A 132 -0.37 -2.08 0.47
C VAL A 132 0.29 -3.41 0.74
N VAL A 133 -0.20 -4.16 1.73
CA VAL A 133 0.47 -5.37 2.21
C VAL A 133 0.61 -6.48 1.15
N SER A 134 -0.21 -6.43 0.10
CA SER A 134 -0.14 -7.37 -1.03
C SER A 134 0.85 -6.97 -2.13
N VAL A 135 1.40 -5.75 -2.10
CA VAL A 135 2.28 -5.23 -3.16
C VAL A 135 3.68 -4.89 -2.68
N VAL A 136 3.94 -4.91 -1.37
CA VAL A 136 5.25 -4.67 -0.80
C VAL A 136 6.09 -5.95 -0.73
N PRO A 137 7.42 -5.86 -0.83
CA PRO A 137 8.31 -7.02 -0.71
C PRO A 137 8.21 -7.74 0.63
N ASN A 138 8.11 -6.98 1.72
CA ASN A 138 8.00 -7.51 3.09
C ASN A 138 6.83 -6.85 3.85
N PRO A 139 5.63 -7.47 3.85
CA PRO A 139 4.47 -6.94 4.55
C PRO A 139 4.64 -6.90 6.08
N TYR A 140 5.42 -7.81 6.65
CA TYR A 140 5.66 -7.85 8.09
C TYR A 140 6.51 -6.67 8.55
N ARG A 141 7.51 -6.28 7.76
CA ARG A 141 8.30 -5.08 8.03
C ARG A 141 7.45 -3.81 7.99
N VAL A 142 6.49 -3.74 7.06
CA VAL A 142 5.52 -2.63 7.04
C VAL A 142 4.70 -2.60 8.34
N MET A 143 4.24 -3.75 8.82
CA MET A 143 3.46 -3.81 10.07
C MET A 143 4.28 -3.46 11.31
N GLU A 144 5.58 -3.81 11.36
CA GLU A 144 6.48 -3.34 12.42
C GLU A 144 6.55 -1.81 12.46
N GLU A 145 6.77 -1.17 11.32
CA GLU A 145 6.82 0.29 11.21
C GLU A 145 5.47 0.94 11.56
N VAL A 146 4.37 0.37 11.06
CA VAL A 146 3.01 0.82 11.37
C VAL A 146 2.74 0.78 12.88
N LYS A 147 3.08 -0.33 13.54
CA LYS A 147 2.93 -0.47 14.99
C LYS A 147 3.83 0.51 15.75
N ARG A 148 5.05 0.73 15.29
CA ARG A 148 6.00 1.66 15.90
C ARG A 148 5.49 3.10 15.89
N VAL A 149 4.96 3.55 14.75
CA VAL A 149 4.49 4.93 14.60
C VAL A 149 3.07 5.16 15.12
N CYS A 150 2.28 4.11 15.31
CA CYS A 150 0.96 4.16 15.94
C CYS A 150 1.10 4.29 17.46
N LYS A 151 0.26 5.10 18.09
CA LYS A 151 0.21 5.21 19.54
C LYS A 151 -0.23 3.89 20.20
N PRO A 152 0.12 3.62 21.48
CA PRO A 152 -0.23 2.37 22.15
C PRO A 152 -1.74 2.08 22.20
N ASP A 153 -2.55 3.11 22.33
CA ASP A 153 -4.02 3.08 22.31
C ASP A 153 -4.63 3.44 20.94
N GLY A 154 -3.76 3.55 19.93
CA GLY A 154 -4.14 3.88 18.57
C GLY A 154 -4.77 2.69 17.83
N VAL A 155 -5.36 2.97 16.67
CA VAL A 155 -6.05 1.98 15.85
C VAL A 155 -5.34 1.82 14.51
N VAL A 156 -5.02 0.58 14.14
CA VAL A 156 -4.51 0.22 12.82
C VAL A 156 -5.58 -0.51 12.05
N VAL A 157 -5.93 0.00 10.87
CA VAL A 157 -6.92 -0.62 9.97
C VAL A 157 -6.28 -0.99 8.65
N VAL A 158 -6.38 -2.27 8.30
CA VAL A 158 -5.83 -2.82 7.05
C VAL A 158 -6.97 -3.28 6.15
N VAL A 159 -7.08 -2.66 4.99
CA VAL A 159 -7.98 -3.09 3.92
C VAL A 159 -7.14 -3.74 2.83
N ASN A 160 -7.31 -5.04 2.64
CA ASN A 160 -6.58 -5.77 1.60
C ASN A 160 -7.46 -6.85 0.98
N HIS A 161 -7.08 -7.29 -0.22
CA HIS A 161 -7.70 -8.47 -0.82
C HIS A 161 -6.88 -9.68 -0.39
N PHE A 162 -7.39 -10.42 0.59
CA PHE A 162 -6.80 -11.68 1.01
C PHE A 162 -7.41 -12.82 0.20
N LYS A 163 -6.68 -13.94 0.08
CA LYS A 163 -7.11 -15.14 -0.63
C LYS A 163 -8.54 -15.52 -0.25
N SER A 164 -9.42 -15.56 -1.23
CA SER A 164 -10.82 -15.90 -1.00
C SER A 164 -10.97 -17.40 -0.75
N LYS A 165 -11.85 -17.77 0.20
CA LYS A 165 -12.30 -19.15 0.39
C LYS A 165 -13.41 -19.56 -0.59
N ASN A 166 -13.88 -18.62 -1.43
CA ASN A 166 -14.91 -18.90 -2.43
C ASN A 166 -14.25 -19.54 -3.66
N PRO A 167 -14.64 -20.79 -4.04
CA PRO A 167 -14.00 -21.54 -5.12
C PRO A 167 -14.10 -20.83 -6.48
N ILE A 168 -15.14 -20.06 -6.74
CA ILE A 168 -15.31 -19.31 -8.00
C ILE A 168 -14.29 -18.15 -8.06
N ILE A 169 -14.10 -17.44 -6.95
CA ILE A 169 -13.14 -16.34 -6.85
C ILE A 169 -11.71 -16.89 -6.91
N GLU A 170 -11.45 -18.05 -6.28
CA GLU A 170 -10.13 -18.72 -6.32
C GLU A 170 -9.75 -19.12 -7.77
N VAL A 171 -10.69 -19.56 -8.58
CA VAL A 171 -10.44 -19.85 -10.01
C VAL A 171 -10.11 -18.57 -10.78
N CYS A 172 -10.84 -17.48 -10.55
CA CYS A 172 -10.54 -16.18 -11.15
C CYS A 172 -9.16 -15.64 -10.70
N GLU A 173 -8.82 -15.77 -9.42
CA GLU A 173 -7.53 -15.39 -8.87
C GLU A 173 -6.38 -16.21 -9.50
N LYS A 174 -6.56 -17.53 -9.64
CA LYS A 174 -5.57 -18.40 -10.30
C LYS A 174 -5.38 -18.03 -11.78
N TRP A 175 -6.44 -17.65 -12.47
CA TRP A 175 -6.39 -17.25 -13.87
C TRP A 175 -5.72 -15.87 -14.04
N MET A 176 -5.94 -14.95 -13.10
CA MET A 176 -5.32 -13.63 -13.06
C MET A 176 -3.90 -13.64 -12.47
N ASN A 177 -3.51 -14.69 -11.74
CA ASN A 177 -2.25 -14.79 -11.02
C ASN A 177 -0.98 -14.52 -11.88
N PRO A 178 -0.88 -14.98 -13.17
CA PRO A 178 0.27 -14.63 -14.01
C PRO A 178 0.37 -13.14 -14.30
N ILE A 179 -0.77 -12.45 -14.41
CA ILE A 179 -0.84 -10.99 -14.62
C ILE A 179 -0.54 -10.28 -13.30
N CYS A 180 -1.12 -10.74 -12.20
CA CYS A 180 -0.90 -10.19 -10.86
C CYS A 180 0.58 -10.29 -10.43
N LYS A 181 1.25 -11.42 -10.70
CA LYS A 181 2.69 -11.58 -10.43
C LYS A 181 3.55 -10.59 -11.22
N LYS A 182 3.19 -10.32 -12.50
CA LYS A 182 3.90 -9.32 -13.32
C LYS A 182 3.76 -7.89 -12.82
N ILE A 183 2.68 -7.58 -12.11
CA ILE A 183 2.44 -6.26 -11.51
C ILE A 183 2.77 -6.22 -10.00
N GLY A 184 3.45 -7.25 -9.49
CA GLY A 184 3.92 -7.30 -8.09
C GLY A 184 2.83 -7.56 -7.06
N TRP A 185 1.64 -8.01 -7.46
CA TRP A 185 0.54 -8.30 -6.54
C TRP A 185 0.62 -9.72 -6.00
N ARG A 186 0.71 -9.86 -4.68
CA ARG A 186 0.66 -11.13 -3.97
C ARG A 186 -0.79 -11.46 -3.60
N SER A 187 -1.40 -12.36 -4.39
CA SER A 187 -2.75 -12.90 -4.12
C SER A 187 -2.74 -14.06 -3.12
N ASP A 188 -1.56 -14.52 -2.71
CA ASP A 188 -1.32 -15.69 -1.85
C ASP A 188 -1.26 -15.36 -0.36
N LEU A 189 -1.35 -14.08 0.01
CA LEU A 189 -1.29 -13.67 1.42
C LEU A 189 -2.52 -14.17 2.20
N SER A 190 -2.29 -15.11 3.11
CA SER A 190 -3.33 -15.65 3.97
C SER A 190 -3.63 -14.68 5.11
N LEU A 191 -4.91 -14.28 5.25
CA LEU A 191 -5.35 -13.41 6.34
C LEU A 191 -5.01 -14.01 7.72
N ASN A 192 -5.21 -15.33 7.88
CA ASN A 192 -4.96 -16.01 9.17
C ASN A 192 -3.47 -16.04 9.53
N GLU A 193 -2.57 -16.23 8.55
CA GLU A 193 -1.13 -16.18 8.78
C GLU A 193 -0.68 -14.77 9.11
N PHE A 194 -1.21 -13.78 8.39
CA PHE A 194 -0.90 -12.37 8.62
C PHE A 194 -1.34 -11.92 10.03
N ILE A 195 -2.58 -12.25 10.45
CA ILE A 195 -3.10 -11.92 11.78
C ILE A 195 -2.29 -12.62 12.89
N ARG A 196 -1.97 -13.91 12.73
CA ARG A 196 -1.21 -14.67 13.74
C ARG A 196 0.20 -14.12 13.93
N HIS A 197 0.87 -13.78 12.84
CA HIS A 197 2.22 -13.25 12.89
C HIS A 197 2.27 -11.90 13.59
N ASP A 198 1.29 -11.05 13.32
CA ASP A 198 1.28 -9.67 13.80
C ASP A 198 0.55 -9.45 15.13
N GLY A 199 -0.09 -10.49 15.69
CA GLY A 199 -0.85 -10.37 16.94
C GLY A 199 -2.07 -9.43 16.84
N LEU A 200 -2.57 -9.22 15.61
CA LEU A 200 -3.80 -8.46 15.37
C LEU A 200 -5.02 -9.26 15.85
N LYS A 201 -6.02 -8.57 16.39
CA LYS A 201 -7.28 -9.15 16.83
C LYS A 201 -8.39 -8.91 15.82
#